data_5a45db39230fc27bb803f28bdc05a8c6
#
_entry.id   5a45db39230fc27bb803f28bdc05a8c6
#
_cell.length_a   1.000
_cell.length_b   1.000
_cell.length_c   1.000
_cell.angle_alpha   90.00
_cell.angle_beta   90.00
_cell.angle_gamma   90.00
#
_symmetry.space_group_name_H-M   'P 1'
#
loop_
_entity.id
_entity.type
_entity.pdbx_description
1 polymer ?
#
loop_
_entity_poly.entity_id
_entity_poly.type
_entity_poly.pdbx_seq_one_letter_code
_entity_poly.pdbx_strand_id
1 'polypeptide(L)'
;GTTTEEDLVSGLNALGVTAVLVPVKNGAEGMAMLTKGTVDAYAADRVVLAYLKLRAPDPKAYKFVTGDFSLQPFGLPVRRDDPDFRLAVNRALAGMYRTGDIDGIFQRWLGALGIPGPLLHSMFYLNALPE
;
A
#
# COMPACT_ATOMS: atom_id res chain seq x y z
N GLY A 1 -3.26 14.76 -10.39
CA GLY A 1 -3.75 14.43 -9.09
C GLY A 1 -4.02 12.93 -8.96
N THR A 2 -3.53 12.37 -7.90
CA THR A 2 -3.86 10.99 -7.47
C THR A 2 -4.41 11.07 -6.05
N THR A 3 -5.14 10.05 -5.60
CA THR A 3 -5.60 9.96 -4.20
C THR A 3 -4.43 10.06 -3.22
N THR A 4 -3.28 9.47 -3.54
CA THR A 4 -2.06 9.56 -2.74
C THR A 4 -1.58 11.02 -2.56
N GLU A 5 -1.65 11.84 -3.61
CA GLU A 5 -1.28 13.26 -3.53
C GLU A 5 -2.24 14.05 -2.64
N GLU A 6 -3.55 13.83 -2.82
CA GLU A 6 -4.59 14.48 -2.01
C GLU A 6 -4.48 14.12 -0.53
N ASP A 7 -4.29 12.85 -0.23
CA ASP A 7 -4.11 12.33 1.15
C ASP A 7 -2.83 12.90 1.79
N LEU A 8 -1.73 12.98 1.02
CA LEU A 8 -0.46 13.54 1.50
C LEU A 8 -0.61 15.03 1.84
N VAL A 9 -1.24 15.82 0.95
CA VAL A 9 -1.51 17.24 1.18
C VAL A 9 -2.36 17.42 2.44
N SER A 10 -3.41 16.62 2.58
CA SER A 10 -4.29 16.67 3.75
C SER A 10 -3.54 16.34 5.04
N GLY A 11 -2.71 15.29 5.02
CA GLY A 11 -1.88 14.89 6.16
C GLY A 11 -0.86 15.96 6.57
N LEU A 12 -0.15 16.55 5.60
CA LEU A 12 0.80 17.63 5.86
C LEU A 12 0.12 18.85 6.49
N ASN A 13 -1.04 19.25 5.95
CA ASN A 13 -1.81 20.36 6.47
C ASN A 13 -2.29 20.09 7.92
N ALA A 14 -2.77 18.90 8.19
CA ALA A 14 -3.23 18.50 9.54
C ALA A 14 -2.10 18.54 10.58
N LEU A 15 -0.86 18.26 10.15
CA LEU A 15 0.33 18.30 11.00
C LEU A 15 1.02 19.67 11.03
N GLY A 16 0.54 20.67 10.27
CA GLY A 16 1.18 21.99 10.15
C GLY A 16 2.56 21.94 9.50
N VAL A 17 2.82 20.93 8.67
CA VAL A 17 4.09 20.74 7.97
C VAL A 17 4.03 21.39 6.59
N THR A 18 4.96 22.30 6.32
CA THR A 18 5.13 22.88 4.99
C THR A 18 6.14 22.08 4.18
N ALA A 19 5.73 21.60 3.01
CA ALA A 19 6.60 20.87 2.09
C ALA A 19 6.33 21.31 0.65
N VAL A 20 7.39 21.30 -0.18
CA VAL A 20 7.26 21.51 -1.62
C VAL A 20 6.98 20.18 -2.28
N LEU A 21 5.80 20.04 -2.88
CA LEU A 21 5.40 18.82 -3.58
C LEU A 21 5.85 18.87 -5.03
N VAL A 22 6.56 17.83 -5.45
CA VAL A 22 7.05 17.67 -6.82
C VAL A 22 6.39 16.43 -7.42
N PRO A 23 5.40 16.61 -8.32
CA PRO A 23 4.74 15.48 -8.96
C PRO A 23 5.71 14.75 -9.90
N VAL A 24 5.61 13.42 -9.91
CA VAL A 24 6.41 12.52 -10.76
C VAL A 24 5.50 11.68 -11.65
N LYS A 25 6.00 11.27 -12.81
CA LYS A 25 5.23 10.50 -13.79
C LYS A 25 5.08 9.02 -13.40
N ASN A 26 6.05 8.50 -12.66
CA ASN A 26 6.08 7.09 -12.24
C ASN A 26 7.06 6.89 -11.08
N GLY A 27 7.02 5.69 -10.49
CA GLY A 27 7.86 5.33 -9.34
C GLY A 27 9.36 5.33 -9.62
N ALA A 28 9.78 5.02 -10.85
CA ALA A 28 11.19 5.04 -11.22
C ALA A 28 11.77 6.46 -11.20
N GLU A 29 10.98 7.44 -11.68
CA GLU A 29 11.35 8.86 -11.62
C GLU A 29 11.44 9.34 -10.16
N GLY A 30 10.44 9.01 -9.31
CA GLY A 30 10.45 9.37 -7.90
C GLY A 30 11.66 8.81 -7.15
N MET A 31 11.98 7.53 -7.35
CA MET A 31 13.18 6.92 -6.78
C MET A 31 14.47 7.53 -7.32
N ALA A 32 14.54 7.87 -8.61
CA ALA A 32 15.72 8.54 -9.19
C ALA A 32 15.97 9.91 -8.57
N MET A 33 14.91 10.69 -8.34
CA MET A 33 14.99 11.99 -7.67
C MET A 33 15.44 11.86 -6.23
N LEU A 34 14.89 10.90 -5.48
CA LEU A 34 15.29 10.60 -4.11
C LEU A 34 16.76 10.16 -4.04
N THR A 35 17.19 9.28 -4.95
CA THR A 35 18.59 8.81 -5.03
C THR A 35 19.57 9.94 -5.34
N LYS A 36 19.18 10.89 -6.18
CA LYS A 36 19.99 12.07 -6.53
C LYS A 36 19.99 13.16 -5.44
N GLY A 37 19.14 13.03 -4.42
CA GLY A 37 18.96 14.04 -3.38
C GLY A 37 18.28 15.33 -3.88
N THR A 38 17.52 15.27 -4.97
CA THR A 38 16.73 16.40 -5.47
C THR A 38 15.38 16.52 -4.76
N VAL A 39 14.99 15.48 -4.05
CA VAL A 39 13.87 15.47 -3.09
C VAL A 39 14.32 14.73 -1.82
N ASP A 40 13.76 15.10 -0.68
CA ASP A 40 14.11 14.53 0.63
C ASP A 40 13.31 13.28 0.96
N ALA A 41 12.12 13.13 0.36
CA ALA A 41 11.22 12.00 0.55
C ALA A 41 10.44 11.69 -0.73
N TYR A 42 10.01 10.44 -0.86
CA TYR A 42 9.12 9.99 -1.91
C TYR A 42 7.92 9.27 -1.30
N ALA A 43 6.71 9.69 -1.66
CA ALA A 43 5.45 9.15 -1.17
C ALA A 43 4.74 8.36 -2.28
N ALA A 44 4.37 7.13 -1.98
CA ALA A 44 3.58 6.24 -2.82
C ALA A 44 3.01 5.10 -1.97
N ASP A 45 2.23 4.20 -2.57
CA ASP A 45 1.78 2.99 -1.90
C ASP A 45 2.93 2.20 -1.31
N ARG A 46 2.78 1.72 -0.08
CA ARG A 46 3.84 1.00 0.65
C ARG A 46 4.36 -0.22 -0.11
N VAL A 47 3.48 -0.94 -0.81
CA VAL A 47 3.87 -2.08 -1.65
C VAL A 47 4.74 -1.64 -2.83
N VAL A 48 4.38 -0.54 -3.48
CA VAL A 48 5.16 0.07 -4.57
C VAL A 48 6.53 0.52 -4.07
N LEU A 49 6.56 1.23 -2.94
CA LEU A 49 7.80 1.69 -2.31
C LEU A 49 8.73 0.52 -1.95
N ALA A 50 8.18 -0.57 -1.42
CA ALA A 50 8.96 -1.76 -1.09
C ALA A 50 9.57 -2.41 -2.33
N TYR A 51 8.79 -2.57 -3.38
CA TYR A 51 9.27 -3.09 -4.66
C TYR A 51 10.42 -2.24 -5.22
N LEU A 52 10.24 -0.92 -5.23
CA LEU A 52 11.24 0.02 -5.73
C LEU A 52 12.51 -0.01 -4.87
N LYS A 53 12.36 -0.04 -3.53
CA LYS A 53 13.50 -0.16 -2.61
C LYS A 53 14.29 -1.44 -2.83
N LEU A 54 13.64 -2.59 -2.96
CA LEU A 54 14.30 -3.88 -3.17
C LEU A 54 15.10 -3.94 -4.49
N ARG A 55 14.69 -3.17 -5.48
CA ARG A 55 15.37 -3.09 -6.78
C ARG A 55 16.37 -1.93 -6.88
N ALA A 56 16.49 -1.11 -5.85
CA ALA A 56 17.47 -0.05 -5.82
C ALA A 56 18.90 -0.62 -5.74
N PRO A 57 19.92 0.07 -6.29
CA PRO A 57 21.31 -0.36 -6.21
C PRO A 57 21.80 -0.57 -4.77
N ASP A 58 21.36 0.26 -3.83
CA ASP A 58 21.57 0.10 -2.40
C ASP A 58 20.25 0.20 -1.64
N PRO A 59 19.56 -0.93 -1.39
CA PRO A 59 18.31 -0.95 -0.64
C PRO A 59 18.44 -0.43 0.81
N LYS A 60 19.64 -0.47 1.40
CA LYS A 60 19.88 -0.02 2.77
C LYS A 60 19.94 1.49 2.90
N ALA A 61 20.18 2.21 1.80
CA ALA A 61 20.17 3.67 1.78
C ALA A 61 18.77 4.26 2.06
N TYR A 62 17.69 3.44 1.97
CA TYR A 62 16.33 3.90 2.12
C TYR A 62 15.65 3.23 3.31
N LYS A 63 14.85 4.00 4.02
CA LYS A 63 14.00 3.49 5.11
C LYS A 63 12.56 3.96 4.92
N PHE A 64 11.61 3.14 5.37
CA PHE A 64 10.24 3.59 5.52
C PHE A 64 10.11 4.48 6.74
N VAL A 65 9.35 5.55 6.62
CA VAL A 65 8.91 6.34 7.76
C VAL A 65 7.85 5.55 8.51
N THR A 66 7.81 5.67 9.83
CA THR A 66 6.77 5.08 10.67
C THR A 66 5.47 5.87 10.54
N GLY A 67 4.37 5.15 10.36
CA GLY A 67 3.02 5.70 10.16
C GLY A 67 2.63 5.74 8.68
N ASP A 68 1.37 5.42 8.45
CA ASP A 68 0.72 5.52 7.15
C ASP A 68 -0.18 6.76 7.18
N PHE A 69 -0.13 7.61 6.16
CA PHE A 69 -0.96 8.82 6.09
C PHE A 69 -2.31 8.57 5.44
N SER A 70 -2.50 7.41 4.80
CA SER A 70 -3.80 6.94 4.32
C SER A 70 -3.87 5.43 4.25
N LEU A 71 -5.09 4.89 4.19
CA LEU A 71 -5.37 3.48 3.96
C LEU A 71 -6.25 3.35 2.72
N GLN A 72 -5.73 2.68 1.70
CA GLN A 72 -6.47 2.44 0.46
C GLN A 72 -6.67 0.93 0.26
N PRO A 73 -7.91 0.43 0.27
CA PRO A 73 -8.18 -0.97 0.02
C PRO A 73 -7.96 -1.30 -1.45
N PHE A 74 -7.34 -2.45 -1.72
CA PHE A 74 -7.28 -3.02 -3.07
C PHE A 74 -8.54 -3.82 -3.37
N GLY A 75 -9.10 -3.65 -4.55
CA GLY A 75 -10.22 -4.45 -5.04
C GLY A 75 -9.80 -5.38 -6.18
N LEU A 76 -10.46 -6.52 -6.30
CA LEU A 76 -10.34 -7.39 -7.45
C LEU A 76 -11.43 -7.03 -8.47
N PRO A 77 -11.08 -6.60 -9.69
CA PRO A 77 -12.07 -6.35 -10.72
C PRO A 77 -12.65 -7.68 -11.23
N VAL A 78 -13.97 -7.77 -11.24
CA VAL A 78 -14.70 -8.90 -11.79
C VAL A 78 -15.72 -8.41 -12.82
N ARG A 79 -16.25 -9.31 -13.68
CA ARG A 79 -17.27 -8.95 -14.66
C ARG A 79 -18.52 -8.40 -13.96
N ARG A 80 -19.11 -7.37 -14.54
CA ARG A 80 -20.23 -6.65 -13.94
C ARG A 80 -21.49 -7.51 -13.84
N ASP A 81 -21.75 -8.31 -14.86
CA ASP A 81 -22.99 -9.08 -15.02
C ASP A 81 -22.85 -10.54 -14.56
N ASP A 82 -21.95 -10.79 -13.58
CA ASP A 82 -21.71 -12.12 -13.03
C ASP A 82 -21.75 -12.07 -11.49
N PRO A 83 -22.94 -11.94 -10.90
CA PRO A 83 -23.10 -11.84 -9.45
C PRO A 83 -22.69 -13.11 -8.72
N ASP A 84 -22.87 -14.27 -9.34
CA ASP A 84 -22.50 -15.55 -8.73
C ASP A 84 -20.98 -15.70 -8.61
N PHE A 85 -20.25 -15.30 -9.65
CA PHE A 85 -18.80 -15.28 -9.61
C PHE A 85 -18.29 -14.26 -8.58
N ARG A 86 -18.88 -13.06 -8.52
CA ARG A 86 -18.54 -12.07 -7.50
C ARG A 86 -18.74 -12.63 -6.08
N LEU A 87 -19.87 -13.29 -5.84
CA LEU A 87 -20.16 -13.91 -4.55
C LEU A 87 -19.17 -15.02 -4.21
N ALA A 88 -18.79 -15.84 -5.20
CA ALA A 88 -17.78 -16.88 -5.01
C ALA A 88 -16.42 -16.29 -4.63
N VAL A 89 -15.99 -15.21 -5.29
CA VAL A 89 -14.76 -14.49 -4.98
C VAL A 89 -14.81 -13.90 -3.57
N ASN A 90 -15.89 -13.22 -3.20
CA ASN A 90 -16.05 -12.63 -1.87
C ASN A 90 -16.01 -13.69 -0.77
N ARG A 91 -16.69 -14.83 -0.96
CA ARG A 91 -16.67 -15.95 -0.01
C ARG A 91 -15.29 -16.59 0.12
N ALA A 92 -14.55 -16.72 -0.98
CA ALA A 92 -13.18 -17.23 -0.96
C ALA A 92 -12.25 -16.29 -0.17
N LEU A 93 -12.33 -14.96 -0.43
CA LEU A 93 -11.56 -13.96 0.31
C LEU A 93 -11.92 -13.97 1.81
N ALA A 94 -13.21 -13.92 2.15
CA ALA A 94 -13.67 -13.98 3.54
C ALA A 94 -13.23 -15.30 4.23
N GLY A 95 -13.22 -16.40 3.50
CA GLY A 95 -12.69 -17.68 3.96
C GLY A 95 -11.21 -17.59 4.33
N MET A 96 -10.37 -17.06 3.43
CA MET A 96 -8.93 -16.90 3.66
C MET A 96 -8.62 -15.97 4.85
N TYR A 97 -9.38 -14.89 5.02
CA TYR A 97 -9.24 -14.02 6.18
C TYR A 97 -9.62 -14.73 7.48
N ARG A 98 -10.69 -15.52 7.48
CA ARG A 98 -11.18 -16.25 8.65
C ARG A 98 -10.27 -17.39 9.07
N THR A 99 -9.68 -18.11 8.12
CA THR A 99 -8.77 -19.24 8.40
C THR A 99 -7.34 -18.81 8.69
N GLY A 100 -6.98 -17.55 8.38
CA GLY A 100 -5.61 -17.04 8.49
C GLY A 100 -4.72 -17.39 7.29
N ASP A 101 -5.24 -18.01 6.24
CA ASP A 101 -4.46 -18.34 5.02
C ASP A 101 -3.86 -17.09 4.37
N ILE A 102 -4.51 -15.93 4.57
CA ILE A 102 -4.03 -14.63 4.06
C ILE A 102 -2.63 -14.28 4.59
N ASP A 103 -2.28 -14.69 5.81
CA ASP A 103 -0.97 -14.41 6.40
C ASP A 103 0.14 -15.15 5.65
N GLY A 104 -0.11 -16.39 5.24
CA GLY A 104 0.82 -17.15 4.41
C GLY A 104 1.02 -16.53 3.02
N ILE A 105 -0.04 -16.01 2.42
CA ILE A 105 0.01 -15.28 1.15
C ILE A 105 0.79 -13.97 1.34
N PHE A 106 0.48 -13.20 2.38
CA PHE A 106 1.19 -11.98 2.70
C PHE A 106 2.69 -12.23 2.88
N GLN A 107 3.07 -13.22 3.67
CA GLN A 107 4.48 -13.56 3.89
C GLN A 107 5.20 -13.94 2.60
N ARG A 108 4.56 -14.70 1.73
CA ARG A 108 5.15 -15.11 0.45
C ARG A 108 5.43 -13.94 -0.49
N TRP A 109 4.51 -12.99 -0.59
CA TRP A 109 4.55 -11.93 -1.59
C TRP A 109 5.02 -10.57 -1.03
N LEU A 110 4.73 -10.31 0.22
CA LEU A 110 4.95 -9.02 0.88
C LEU A 110 5.80 -9.13 2.15
N GLY A 111 6.36 -10.32 2.45
CA GLY A 111 7.17 -10.54 3.66
C GLY A 111 8.38 -9.62 3.78
N ALA A 112 8.91 -9.11 2.64
CA ALA A 112 9.97 -8.10 2.65
C ALA A 112 9.53 -6.75 3.27
N LEU A 113 8.20 -6.50 3.42
CA LEU A 113 7.62 -5.35 4.13
C LEU A 113 7.58 -5.53 5.65
N GLY A 114 7.88 -6.73 6.14
CA GLY A 114 7.69 -7.13 7.53
C GLY A 114 6.39 -7.92 7.74
N ILE A 115 5.93 -7.94 8.98
CA ILE A 115 4.63 -8.56 9.34
C ILE A 115 3.50 -7.54 9.14
N PRO A 116 2.25 -8.00 8.87
CA PRO A 116 1.09 -7.13 8.84
C PRO A 116 0.96 -6.34 10.14
N GLY A 117 0.77 -5.02 10.03
CA GLY A 117 0.53 -4.19 11.21
C GLY A 117 -0.87 -4.40 11.81
N PRO A 118 -1.13 -3.90 13.05
CA PRO A 118 -2.42 -4.08 13.74
C PRO A 118 -3.61 -3.59 12.91
N LEU A 119 -3.45 -2.49 12.18
CA LEU A 119 -4.50 -1.94 11.31
C LEU A 119 -4.86 -2.92 10.19
N LEU A 120 -3.86 -3.50 9.52
CA LEU A 120 -4.09 -4.47 8.45
C LEU A 120 -4.75 -5.74 8.96
N HIS A 121 -4.33 -6.26 10.13
CA HIS A 121 -5.01 -7.37 10.80
C HIS A 121 -6.47 -7.05 11.13
N SER A 122 -6.75 -5.85 11.63
CA SER A 122 -8.13 -5.42 11.89
C SER A 122 -8.97 -5.43 10.61
N MET A 123 -8.39 -5.01 9.49
CA MET A 123 -9.07 -5.07 8.18
C MET A 123 -9.32 -6.51 7.72
N PHE A 124 -8.40 -7.44 7.97
CA PHE A 124 -8.63 -8.87 7.71
C PHE A 124 -9.82 -9.41 8.52
N TYR A 125 -9.90 -9.09 9.80
CA TYR A 125 -11.04 -9.49 10.65
C TYR A 125 -12.38 -8.91 10.16
N LEU A 126 -12.41 -7.63 9.79
CA LEU A 126 -13.62 -7.00 9.27
C LEU A 126 -14.11 -7.64 7.95
N ASN A 127 -13.17 -8.05 7.10
CA ASN A 127 -13.48 -8.70 5.82
C ASN A 127 -13.65 -10.24 5.94
N ALA A 128 -13.48 -10.81 7.14
CA ALA A 128 -13.75 -12.23 7.40
C ALA A 128 -15.23 -12.54 7.59
N LEU A 129 -16.08 -11.52 7.71
CA LEU A 129 -17.52 -11.67 7.87
C LEU A 129 -18.13 -12.19 6.55
N PRO A 130 -18.97 -13.23 6.58
CA PRO A 130 -19.67 -13.69 5.39
C PRO A 130 -20.71 -12.65 4.94
N GLU A 131 -20.85 -12.49 3.60
CA GLU A 131 -22.00 -11.81 3.02
C GLU A 131 -23.27 -12.67 3.13
#